data_a705aec183183d1728e1b46a5eb5076b
#
_entry.id   a705aec183183d1728e1b46a5eb5076b
#
_cell.length_a   1.000
_cell.length_b   1.000
_cell.length_c   1.000
_cell.angle_alpha   90.00
_cell.angle_beta   90.00
_cell.angle_gamma   90.00
#
_symmetry.space_group_name_H-M   'P 1'
#
loop_
_entity.id
_entity.type
_entity.pdbx_description
1 polymer ?
#
loop_
_entity_poly.entity_id
_entity_poly.type
_entity_poly.pdbx_seq_one_letter_code
_entity_poly.pdbx_strand_id
1 'polypeptide(L)'
;MESVEKQLVGALARNWWVLLLRGVAAVVFGVMAWTMPPSQSIETLVLVFGAYAFVDGSLQVWTALAERRERDNWMLLMLWGLVGIGAGVMTFSVPELTAVALLFYIAVWAIAKGVLEIMAAIRLRKEITGEWLLILGGIISIVFGGFLMANPAEGAIALLWIIAMYAFVFGLLFIVLAFKLKKVGAFV
;
A
#
# COMPACT_ATOMS: atom_id res chain seq x y z
N MET A 1 -12.71 -5.17 -29.29
CA MET A 1 -12.13 -5.60 -28.02
C MET A 1 -10.72 -6.17 -28.20
N GLU A 2 -10.46 -7.00 -29.20
CA GLU A 2 -9.17 -7.62 -29.49
C GLU A 2 -8.02 -6.61 -29.78
N SER A 3 -8.32 -5.46 -30.38
CA SER A 3 -7.33 -4.41 -30.69
C SER A 3 -6.86 -3.66 -29.45
N VAL A 4 -7.74 -3.42 -28.49
CA VAL A 4 -7.41 -2.73 -27.22
C VAL A 4 -6.59 -3.65 -26.33
N GLU A 5 -6.93 -4.93 -26.29
CA GLU A 5 -6.20 -5.94 -25.52
C GLU A 5 -4.77 -6.11 -26.04
N LYS A 6 -4.58 -6.17 -27.37
CA LYS A 6 -3.25 -6.22 -28.00
C LYS A 6 -2.42 -4.96 -27.74
N GLN A 7 -3.04 -3.78 -27.75
CA GLN A 7 -2.36 -2.51 -27.44
C GLN A 7 -1.93 -2.45 -25.97
N LEU A 8 -2.77 -2.90 -25.03
CA LEU A 8 -2.45 -2.96 -23.61
C LEU A 8 -1.31 -3.96 -23.33
N VAL A 9 -1.38 -5.15 -23.92
CA VAL A 9 -0.32 -6.16 -23.81
C VAL A 9 0.99 -5.65 -24.40
N GLY A 10 0.97 -4.97 -25.55
CA GLY A 10 2.15 -4.37 -26.17
C GLY A 10 2.78 -3.26 -25.33
N ALA A 11 1.95 -2.39 -24.70
CA ALA A 11 2.44 -1.34 -23.82
C ALA A 11 3.07 -1.91 -22.53
N LEU A 12 2.46 -2.95 -21.95
CA LEU A 12 3.01 -3.66 -20.79
C LEU A 12 4.28 -4.43 -21.14
N ALA A 13 4.32 -5.07 -22.31
CA ALA A 13 5.49 -5.80 -22.79
C ALA A 13 6.69 -4.88 -23.04
N ARG A 14 6.46 -3.64 -23.50
CA ARG A 14 7.53 -2.65 -23.68
C ARG A 14 8.16 -2.18 -22.36
N ASN A 15 7.40 -2.21 -21.29
CA ASN A 15 7.82 -1.76 -19.95
C ASN A 15 8.08 -2.93 -18.97
N TRP A 16 8.36 -4.14 -19.47
CA TRP A 16 8.61 -5.33 -18.64
C TRP A 16 9.70 -5.12 -17.58
N TRP A 17 10.71 -4.30 -17.86
CA TRP A 17 11.82 -3.99 -16.95
C TRP A 17 11.37 -3.23 -15.70
N VAL A 18 10.32 -2.39 -15.79
CA VAL A 18 9.75 -1.68 -14.64
C VAL A 18 9.11 -2.66 -13.66
N LEU A 19 8.39 -3.66 -14.19
CA LEU A 19 7.83 -4.74 -13.39
C LEU A 19 8.93 -5.60 -12.75
N LEU A 20 10.00 -5.87 -13.50
CA LEU A 20 11.16 -6.59 -12.98
C LEU A 20 11.82 -5.81 -11.83
N LEU A 21 12.09 -4.53 -12.03
CA LEU A 21 12.69 -3.68 -11.00
C LEU A 21 11.82 -3.65 -9.73
N ARG A 22 10.51 -3.47 -9.90
CA ARG A 22 9.55 -3.47 -8.80
C ARG A 22 9.51 -4.81 -8.05
N GLY A 23 9.54 -5.91 -8.79
CA GLY A 23 9.59 -7.25 -8.24
C GLY A 23 10.88 -7.52 -7.46
N VAL A 24 12.04 -7.16 -8.04
CA VAL A 24 13.34 -7.30 -7.36
C VAL A 24 13.39 -6.44 -6.10
N ALA A 25 12.98 -5.17 -6.17
CA ALA A 25 12.95 -4.29 -5.00
C ALA A 25 12.05 -4.85 -3.88
N ALA A 26 10.88 -5.41 -4.22
CA ALA A 26 9.97 -6.01 -3.25
C ALA A 26 10.56 -7.28 -2.60
N VAL A 27 11.22 -8.16 -3.38
CA VAL A 27 11.90 -9.35 -2.85
C VAL A 27 13.06 -8.95 -1.94
N VAL A 28 13.90 -8.00 -2.37
CA VAL A 28 15.02 -7.51 -1.56
C VAL A 28 14.51 -6.94 -0.24
N PHE A 29 13.46 -6.11 -0.29
CA PHE A 29 12.83 -5.59 0.92
C PHE A 29 12.32 -6.70 1.85
N GLY A 30 11.59 -7.71 1.30
CA GLY A 30 11.09 -8.84 2.09
C GLY A 30 12.20 -9.64 2.77
N VAL A 31 13.31 -9.89 2.06
CA VAL A 31 14.48 -10.59 2.63
C VAL A 31 15.17 -9.72 3.68
N MET A 32 15.36 -8.42 3.43
CA MET A 32 15.98 -7.50 4.39
C MET A 32 15.17 -7.42 5.68
N ALA A 33 13.83 -7.34 5.57
CA ALA A 33 12.94 -7.31 6.74
C ALA A 33 13.04 -8.58 7.61
N TRP A 34 13.42 -9.72 7.03
CA TRP A 34 13.63 -10.97 7.79
C TRP A 34 15.04 -11.09 8.40
N THR A 35 16.05 -10.46 7.79
CA THR A 35 17.46 -10.57 8.23
C THR A 35 17.87 -9.46 9.18
N MET A 36 17.20 -8.30 9.14
CA MET A 36 17.48 -7.17 10.01
C MET A 36 16.66 -7.21 11.30
N PRO A 37 17.15 -6.56 12.39
CA PRO A 37 16.33 -6.36 13.59
C PRO A 37 15.02 -5.65 13.25
N PRO A 38 13.87 -6.07 13.85
CA PRO A 38 12.56 -5.48 13.54
C PRO A 38 12.50 -3.97 13.72
N SER A 39 13.20 -3.42 14.70
CA SER A 39 13.28 -1.97 14.93
C SER A 39 13.82 -1.21 13.72
N GLN A 40 14.95 -1.67 13.14
CA GLN A 40 15.55 -1.05 11.96
C GLN A 40 14.66 -1.18 10.71
N SER A 41 13.99 -2.31 10.55
CA SER A 41 13.09 -2.54 9.43
C SER A 41 11.84 -1.66 9.52
N ILE A 42 11.28 -1.48 10.72
CA ILE A 42 10.13 -0.58 10.97
C ILE A 42 10.56 0.87 10.71
N GLU A 43 11.70 1.30 11.23
CA GLU A 43 12.24 2.64 11.01
C GLU A 43 12.43 2.92 9.50
N THR A 44 13.02 1.98 8.76
CA THR A 44 13.17 2.09 7.30
C THR A 44 11.83 2.25 6.58
N LEU A 45 10.82 1.45 6.95
CA LEU A 45 9.46 1.57 6.39
C LEU A 45 8.87 2.95 6.63
N VAL A 46 9.00 3.45 7.86
CA VAL A 46 8.48 4.75 8.26
C VAL A 46 9.19 5.88 7.49
N LEU A 47 10.51 5.81 7.35
CA LEU A 47 11.28 6.79 6.58
C LEU A 47 10.90 6.78 5.08
N VAL A 48 10.68 5.61 4.49
CA VAL A 48 10.18 5.48 3.11
C VAL A 48 8.80 6.09 2.98
N PHE A 49 7.90 5.87 3.96
CA PHE A 49 6.61 6.53 4.00
C PHE A 49 6.74 8.06 4.08
N GLY A 50 7.63 8.56 4.94
CA GLY A 50 7.89 9.99 5.07
C GLY A 50 8.40 10.63 3.78
N ALA A 51 9.32 9.97 3.08
CA ALA A 51 9.81 10.40 1.79
C ALA A 51 8.71 10.42 0.73
N TYR A 52 7.90 9.36 0.68
CA TYR A 52 6.74 9.30 -0.20
C TYR A 52 5.74 10.43 0.09
N ALA A 53 5.36 10.63 1.35
CA ALA A 53 4.40 11.66 1.75
C ALA A 53 4.90 13.07 1.42
N PHE A 54 6.20 13.32 1.61
CA PHE A 54 6.82 14.60 1.28
C PHE A 54 6.82 14.87 -0.23
N VAL A 55 7.24 13.90 -1.04
CA VAL A 55 7.28 14.03 -2.50
C VAL A 55 5.88 14.18 -3.08
N ASP A 56 4.95 13.30 -2.67
CA ASP A 56 3.55 13.31 -3.13
C ASP A 56 2.86 14.62 -2.73
N GLY A 57 3.03 15.07 -1.48
CA GLY A 57 2.52 16.36 -1.00
C GLY A 57 3.08 17.54 -1.79
N SER A 58 4.38 17.53 -2.10
CA SER A 58 5.02 18.58 -2.91
C SER A 58 4.46 18.60 -4.34
N LEU A 59 4.24 17.44 -4.95
CA LEU A 59 3.62 17.33 -6.27
C LEU A 59 2.16 17.83 -6.26
N GLN A 60 1.40 17.50 -5.20
CA GLN A 60 0.02 17.99 -5.06
C GLN A 60 -0.05 19.50 -4.92
N VAL A 61 0.83 20.12 -4.11
CA VAL A 61 0.92 21.59 -4.00
C VAL A 61 1.30 22.20 -5.34
N TRP A 62 2.28 21.64 -6.03
CA TRP A 62 2.66 22.11 -7.37
C TRP A 62 1.47 22.06 -8.35
N THR A 63 0.77 20.92 -8.43
CA THR A 63 -0.40 20.74 -9.30
C THR A 63 -1.51 21.73 -8.94
N ALA A 64 -1.79 21.91 -7.64
CA ALA A 64 -2.79 22.85 -7.16
C ALA A 64 -2.50 24.29 -7.60
N LEU A 65 -1.23 24.71 -7.57
CA LEU A 65 -0.82 26.03 -8.01
C LEU A 65 -0.84 26.20 -9.54
N ALA A 66 -0.40 25.17 -10.26
CA ALA A 66 -0.37 25.17 -11.72
C ALA A 66 -1.78 25.20 -12.34
N GLU A 67 -2.70 24.41 -11.79
CA GLU A 67 -4.06 24.27 -12.31
C GLU A 67 -5.11 25.11 -11.57
N ARG A 68 -4.71 26.07 -10.75
CA ARG A 68 -5.62 26.85 -9.90
C ARG A 68 -6.74 27.59 -10.64
N ARG A 69 -6.55 27.90 -11.93
CA ARG A 69 -7.54 28.59 -12.76
C ARG A 69 -8.52 27.68 -13.47
N GLU A 70 -8.16 26.40 -13.58
CA GLU A 70 -8.92 25.40 -14.35
C GLU A 70 -9.68 24.45 -13.44
N ARG A 71 -9.29 24.38 -12.17
CA ARG A 71 -9.82 23.39 -11.22
C ARG A 71 -10.51 24.05 -10.03
N ASP A 72 -11.80 23.81 -9.86
CA ASP A 72 -12.60 24.38 -8.77
C ASP A 72 -12.09 23.97 -7.38
N ASN A 73 -11.51 22.76 -7.26
CA ASN A 73 -11.06 22.18 -5.99
C ASN A 73 -9.55 22.36 -5.73
N TRP A 74 -8.89 23.34 -6.36
CA TRP A 74 -7.44 23.56 -6.22
C TRP A 74 -7.01 23.81 -4.76
N MET A 75 -7.85 24.49 -3.97
CA MET A 75 -7.58 24.80 -2.57
C MET A 75 -7.58 23.54 -1.70
N LEU A 76 -8.49 22.58 -1.96
CA LEU A 76 -8.53 21.30 -1.27
C LEU A 76 -7.28 20.46 -1.60
N LEU A 77 -6.87 20.45 -2.88
CA LEU A 77 -5.65 19.76 -3.31
C LEU A 77 -4.40 20.35 -2.67
N MET A 78 -4.33 21.69 -2.56
CA MET A 78 -3.25 22.39 -1.89
C MET A 78 -3.20 22.05 -0.40
N LEU A 79 -4.35 22.01 0.28
CA LEU A 79 -4.44 21.63 1.69
C LEU A 79 -3.94 20.21 1.93
N TRP A 80 -4.37 19.24 1.12
CA TRP A 80 -3.89 17.86 1.19
C TRP A 80 -2.40 17.76 0.91
N GLY A 81 -1.88 18.51 -0.05
CA GLY A 81 -0.45 18.56 -0.33
C GLY A 81 0.36 19.12 0.85
N LEU A 82 -0.11 20.19 1.50
CA LEU A 82 0.53 20.74 2.70
C LEU A 82 0.52 19.75 3.87
N VAL A 83 -0.59 19.03 4.07
CA VAL A 83 -0.68 17.94 5.06
C VAL A 83 0.35 16.85 4.75
N GLY A 84 0.49 16.45 3.48
CA GLY A 84 1.49 15.46 3.04
C GLY A 84 2.93 15.92 3.31
N ILE A 85 3.27 17.17 2.99
CA ILE A 85 4.59 17.76 3.30
C ILE A 85 4.82 17.77 4.81
N GLY A 86 3.83 18.22 5.59
CA GLY A 86 3.93 18.27 7.06
C GLY A 86 4.13 16.88 7.67
N ALA A 87 3.40 15.88 7.18
CA ALA A 87 3.57 14.48 7.58
C ALA A 87 4.97 13.95 7.25
N GLY A 88 5.49 14.26 6.05
CA GLY A 88 6.84 13.90 5.64
C GLY A 88 7.90 14.51 6.54
N VAL A 89 7.86 15.82 6.77
CA VAL A 89 8.79 16.54 7.67
C VAL A 89 8.71 15.97 9.09
N MET A 90 7.51 15.74 9.61
CA MET A 90 7.31 15.17 10.94
C MET A 90 7.93 13.77 11.05
N THR A 91 7.78 12.96 10.01
CA THR A 91 8.37 11.61 9.95
C THR A 91 9.89 11.64 10.03
N PHE A 92 10.54 12.58 9.34
CA PHE A 92 12.00 12.71 9.41
C PHE A 92 12.49 13.27 10.75
N SER A 93 11.66 14.08 11.43
CA SER A 93 12.02 14.68 12.72
C SER A 93 11.80 13.70 13.88
N VAL A 94 10.71 12.94 13.87
CA VAL A 94 10.30 12.02 14.95
C VAL A 94 9.69 10.76 14.35
N PRO A 95 10.51 9.84 13.78
CA PRO A 95 10.01 8.65 13.09
C PRO A 95 9.21 7.72 14.00
N GLU A 96 9.56 7.62 15.28
CA GLU A 96 8.84 6.80 16.27
C GLU A 96 7.38 7.24 16.45
N LEU A 97 7.14 8.56 16.51
CA LEU A 97 5.78 9.09 16.62
C LEU A 97 4.95 8.76 15.37
N THR A 98 5.56 8.86 14.17
CA THR A 98 4.91 8.48 12.92
C THR A 98 4.62 6.99 12.87
N ALA A 99 5.55 6.13 13.34
CA ALA A 99 5.33 4.69 13.44
C ALA A 99 4.08 4.35 14.27
N VAL A 100 3.98 4.96 15.46
CA VAL A 100 2.83 4.78 16.36
C VAL A 100 1.54 5.30 15.70
N ALA A 101 1.56 6.49 15.11
CA ALA A 101 0.40 7.08 14.45
C ALA A 101 -0.10 6.20 13.28
N LEU A 102 0.81 5.69 12.44
CA LEU A 102 0.49 4.76 11.34
C LEU A 102 -0.09 3.45 11.87
N LEU A 103 0.47 2.91 12.94
CA LEU A 103 -0.04 1.69 13.57
C LEU A 103 -1.50 1.86 14.03
N PHE A 104 -1.79 2.94 14.77
CA PHE A 104 -3.15 3.23 15.22
C PHE A 104 -4.10 3.50 14.05
N TYR A 105 -3.65 4.21 13.02
CA TYR A 105 -4.42 4.42 11.80
C TYR A 105 -4.80 3.09 11.14
N ILE A 106 -3.83 2.18 10.98
CA ILE A 106 -4.06 0.85 10.40
C ILE A 106 -5.01 0.03 11.30
N ALA A 107 -4.86 0.10 12.62
CA ALA A 107 -5.72 -0.60 13.56
C ALA A 107 -7.18 -0.16 13.47
N VAL A 108 -7.43 1.16 13.50
CA VAL A 108 -8.78 1.73 13.35
C VAL A 108 -9.37 1.37 11.99
N TRP A 109 -8.57 1.46 10.91
CA TRP A 109 -9.02 1.09 9.57
C TRP A 109 -9.35 -0.40 9.47
N ALA A 110 -8.55 -1.28 10.07
CA ALA A 110 -8.81 -2.72 10.10
C ALA A 110 -10.12 -3.06 10.81
N ILE A 111 -10.39 -2.42 11.97
CA ILE A 111 -11.64 -2.58 12.69
C ILE A 111 -12.82 -2.07 11.86
N ALA A 112 -12.74 -0.86 11.32
CA ALA A 112 -13.79 -0.27 10.50
C ALA A 112 -14.10 -1.13 9.27
N LYS A 113 -13.05 -1.56 8.55
CA LYS A 113 -13.16 -2.47 7.41
C LYS A 113 -13.83 -3.79 7.80
N GLY A 114 -13.40 -4.40 8.91
CA GLY A 114 -13.95 -5.66 9.39
C GLY A 114 -15.44 -5.55 9.73
N VAL A 115 -15.87 -4.45 10.37
CA VAL A 115 -17.29 -4.18 10.63
C VAL A 115 -18.07 -4.05 9.31
N LEU A 116 -17.54 -3.30 8.35
CA LEU A 116 -18.17 -3.12 7.05
C LEU A 116 -18.28 -4.44 6.26
N GLU A 117 -17.27 -5.31 6.32
CA GLU A 117 -17.29 -6.65 5.69
C GLU A 117 -18.39 -7.53 6.29
N ILE A 118 -18.54 -7.55 7.61
CA ILE A 118 -19.61 -8.30 8.28
C ILE A 118 -20.99 -7.73 7.90
N MET A 119 -21.15 -6.40 7.89
CA MET A 119 -22.39 -5.75 7.47
C MET A 119 -22.74 -6.07 6.02
N ALA A 120 -21.74 -6.03 5.13
CA ALA A 120 -21.91 -6.39 3.72
C ALA A 120 -22.32 -7.86 3.56
N ALA A 121 -21.68 -8.78 4.27
CA ALA A 121 -22.00 -10.21 4.26
C ALA A 121 -23.46 -10.46 4.67
N ILE A 122 -23.94 -9.81 5.74
CA ILE A 122 -25.33 -9.94 6.21
C ILE A 122 -26.32 -9.36 5.18
N ARG A 123 -26.01 -8.22 4.56
CA ARG A 123 -26.87 -7.59 3.55
C ARG A 123 -26.97 -8.37 2.26
N LEU A 124 -25.83 -8.85 1.77
CA LEU A 124 -25.70 -9.51 0.46
C LEU A 124 -25.86 -11.03 0.52
N ARG A 125 -26.20 -11.62 1.68
CA ARG A 125 -26.30 -13.08 1.88
C ARG A 125 -27.21 -13.83 0.89
N LYS A 126 -28.15 -13.11 0.25
CA LYS A 126 -29.06 -13.69 -0.75
C LYS A 126 -28.55 -13.57 -2.19
N GLU A 127 -27.52 -12.74 -2.42
CA GLU A 127 -27.03 -12.38 -3.75
C GLU A 127 -25.63 -12.98 -4.03
N ILE A 128 -24.87 -13.28 -2.97
CA ILE A 128 -23.52 -13.81 -3.08
C ILE A 128 -23.40 -15.18 -2.44
N THR A 129 -22.66 -16.09 -3.08
CA THR A 129 -22.24 -17.36 -2.49
C THR A 129 -20.89 -17.17 -1.80
N GLY A 130 -20.76 -17.65 -0.55
CA GLY A 130 -19.51 -17.54 0.22
C GLY A 130 -19.48 -16.35 1.20
N GLU A 131 -20.63 -15.85 1.63
CA GLU A 131 -20.80 -14.80 2.63
C GLU A 131 -20.06 -15.07 3.94
N TRP A 132 -19.90 -16.36 4.28
CA TRP A 132 -19.17 -16.76 5.48
C TRP A 132 -17.67 -16.37 5.44
N LEU A 133 -17.05 -16.31 4.23
CA LEU A 133 -15.67 -15.85 4.07
C LEU A 133 -15.54 -14.36 4.40
N LEU A 134 -16.53 -13.55 4.04
CA LEU A 134 -16.55 -12.13 4.40
C LEU A 134 -16.73 -11.94 5.91
N ILE A 135 -17.59 -12.76 6.55
CA ILE A 135 -17.76 -12.74 7.99
C ILE A 135 -16.46 -13.12 8.69
N LEU A 136 -15.83 -14.21 8.26
CA LEU A 136 -14.55 -14.66 8.81
C LEU A 136 -13.45 -13.61 8.63
N GLY A 137 -13.33 -13.05 7.42
CA GLY A 137 -12.39 -11.96 7.12
C GLY A 137 -12.63 -10.74 8.00
N GLY A 138 -13.90 -10.33 8.16
CA GLY A 138 -14.29 -9.23 9.02
C GLY A 138 -13.94 -9.46 10.50
N ILE A 139 -14.20 -10.66 11.03
CA ILE A 139 -13.84 -11.02 12.40
C ILE A 139 -12.31 -10.97 12.59
N ILE A 140 -11.56 -11.58 11.67
CA ILE A 140 -10.09 -11.56 11.71
C ILE A 140 -9.57 -10.12 11.68
N SER A 141 -10.13 -9.25 10.83
CA SER A 141 -9.74 -7.84 10.72
C SER A 141 -9.99 -7.08 12.03
N ILE A 142 -11.15 -7.30 12.67
CA ILE A 142 -11.50 -6.66 13.95
C ILE A 142 -10.56 -7.14 15.07
N VAL A 143 -10.35 -8.45 15.18
CA VAL A 143 -9.45 -9.04 16.20
C VAL A 143 -8.02 -8.53 16.00
N PHE A 144 -7.54 -8.51 14.75
CA PHE A 144 -6.21 -8.01 14.43
C PHE A 144 -6.06 -6.53 14.75
N GLY A 145 -7.01 -5.67 14.36
CA GLY A 145 -7.00 -4.25 14.70
C GLY A 145 -7.04 -4.01 16.21
N GLY A 146 -7.85 -4.77 16.97
CA GLY A 146 -7.86 -4.76 18.42
C GLY A 146 -6.51 -5.17 19.04
N PHE A 147 -5.87 -6.20 18.49
CA PHE A 147 -4.53 -6.64 18.92
C PHE A 147 -3.47 -5.53 18.70
N LEU A 148 -3.50 -4.85 17.55
CA LEU A 148 -2.58 -3.73 17.25
C LEU A 148 -2.74 -2.60 18.27
N MET A 149 -3.96 -2.30 18.70
CA MET A 149 -4.23 -1.25 19.70
C MET A 149 -3.80 -1.65 21.12
N ALA A 150 -4.01 -2.91 21.45
CA ALA A 150 -3.68 -3.42 22.80
C ALA A 150 -2.17 -3.64 23.00
N ASN A 151 -1.45 -4.02 21.95
CA ASN A 151 -0.02 -4.35 21.99
C ASN A 151 0.73 -3.67 20.84
N PRO A 152 0.99 -2.34 20.91
CA PRO A 152 1.56 -1.59 19.78
C PRO A 152 2.93 -2.09 19.32
N ALA A 153 3.80 -2.50 20.24
CA ALA A 153 5.16 -2.97 19.89
C ALA A 153 5.12 -4.31 19.14
N GLU A 154 4.40 -5.29 19.69
CA GLU A 154 4.22 -6.61 19.06
C GLU A 154 3.38 -6.49 17.78
N GLY A 155 2.41 -5.58 17.78
CA GLY A 155 1.58 -5.27 16.62
C GLY A 155 2.40 -4.69 15.46
N ALA A 156 3.35 -3.80 15.72
CA ALA A 156 4.25 -3.27 14.71
C ALA A 156 5.13 -4.37 14.10
N ILE A 157 5.63 -5.29 14.92
CA ILE A 157 6.40 -6.45 14.47
C ILE A 157 5.53 -7.38 13.63
N ALA A 158 4.30 -7.67 14.06
CA ALA A 158 3.36 -8.51 13.32
C ALA A 158 3.03 -7.89 11.94
N LEU A 159 2.78 -6.58 11.88
CA LEU A 159 2.58 -5.86 10.63
C LEU A 159 3.81 -5.94 9.71
N LEU A 160 5.01 -5.74 10.25
CA LEU A 160 6.25 -5.86 9.50
C LEU A 160 6.35 -7.24 8.82
N TRP A 161 6.10 -8.31 9.58
CA TRP A 161 6.17 -9.69 9.04
C TRP A 161 5.12 -9.94 7.95
N ILE A 162 3.90 -9.42 8.12
CA ILE A 162 2.83 -9.53 7.10
C ILE A 162 3.24 -8.78 5.84
N ILE A 163 3.75 -7.55 5.98
CA ILE A 163 4.20 -6.72 4.84
C ILE A 163 5.38 -7.38 4.13
N ALA A 164 6.36 -7.89 4.89
CA ALA A 164 7.53 -8.57 4.34
C ALA A 164 7.16 -9.82 3.54
N MET A 165 6.26 -10.65 4.09
CA MET A 165 5.75 -11.85 3.41
C MET A 165 4.98 -11.49 2.14
N TYR A 166 4.11 -10.48 2.22
CA TYR A 166 3.37 -9.98 1.06
C TYR A 166 4.33 -9.45 -0.01
N ALA A 167 5.30 -8.62 0.37
CA ALA A 167 6.29 -8.06 -0.54
C ALA A 167 7.12 -9.15 -1.22
N PHE A 168 7.53 -10.17 -0.47
CA PHE A 168 8.29 -11.30 -1.01
C PHE A 168 7.47 -12.10 -2.03
N VAL A 169 6.24 -12.50 -1.69
CA VAL A 169 5.36 -13.29 -2.56
C VAL A 169 5.01 -12.52 -3.83
N PHE A 170 4.54 -11.27 -3.68
CA PHE A 170 4.17 -10.44 -4.83
C PHE A 170 5.39 -10.00 -5.65
N GLY A 171 6.54 -9.81 -5.00
CA GLY A 171 7.80 -9.54 -5.68
C GLY A 171 8.20 -10.69 -6.61
N LEU A 172 8.09 -11.94 -6.17
CA LEU A 172 8.31 -13.12 -7.00
C LEU A 172 7.30 -13.20 -8.16
N LEU A 173 6.02 -12.92 -7.88
CA LEU A 173 4.99 -12.88 -8.93
C LEU A 173 5.28 -11.82 -9.99
N PHE A 174 5.72 -10.62 -9.60
CA PHE A 174 6.10 -9.57 -10.53
C PHE A 174 7.32 -9.94 -11.37
N ILE A 175 8.32 -10.61 -10.79
CA ILE A 175 9.48 -11.11 -11.54
C ILE A 175 9.03 -12.14 -12.59
N VAL A 176 8.22 -13.12 -12.19
CA VAL A 176 7.69 -14.13 -13.12
C VAL A 176 6.86 -13.47 -14.24
N LEU A 177 6.00 -12.51 -13.88
CA LEU A 177 5.16 -11.78 -14.84
C LEU A 177 6.02 -10.94 -15.80
N ALA A 178 7.07 -10.28 -15.30
CA ALA A 178 8.00 -9.51 -16.13
C ALA A 178 8.67 -10.38 -17.20
N PHE A 179 9.14 -11.59 -16.82
CA PHE A 179 9.72 -12.52 -17.80
C PHE A 179 8.69 -13.07 -18.81
N LYS A 180 7.44 -13.31 -18.37
CA LYS A 180 6.35 -13.68 -19.29
C LYS A 180 6.07 -12.57 -20.31
N LEU A 181 5.93 -11.33 -19.84
CA LEU A 181 5.69 -10.18 -20.71
C LEU A 181 6.86 -9.93 -21.68
N LYS A 182 8.10 -10.11 -21.24
CA LYS A 182 9.27 -10.05 -22.12
C LYS A 182 9.18 -11.05 -23.27
N LYS A 183 8.74 -12.30 -23.00
CA LYS A 183 8.58 -13.32 -24.04
C LYS A 183 7.46 -12.95 -25.02
N VAL A 184 6.32 -12.46 -24.53
CA VAL A 184 5.19 -12.05 -25.39
C VAL A 184 5.57 -10.87 -26.28
N GLY A 185 6.30 -9.88 -25.76
CA GLY A 185 6.77 -8.72 -26.53
C GLY A 185 7.82 -9.05 -27.59
N ALA A 186 8.42 -10.24 -27.54
CA ALA A 186 9.34 -10.70 -28.60
C ALA A 186 8.60 -11.32 -29.81
N PHE A 187 7.28 -11.55 -29.70
CA PHE A 187 6.43 -12.14 -30.75
C PHE A 187 5.40 -11.14 -31.33
N VAL A 188 5.39 -9.90 -30.86
CA VAL A 188 4.56 -8.78 -31.36
C VAL A 188 5.45 -7.70 -31.95
#